data_bd373d89aa19895fd83dacb9b50838e7
#
_entry.id   bd373d89aa19895fd83dacb9b50838e7
#
_cell.length_a   1.000
_cell.length_b   1.000
_cell.length_c   1.000
_cell.angle_alpha   90.00
_cell.angle_beta   90.00
_cell.angle_gamma   90.00
#
_symmetry.space_group_name_H-M   'P 1'
#
loop_
_entity.id
_entity.type
_entity.pdbx_description
1 polymer ?
#
loop_
_entity_poly.entity_id
_entity_poly.type
_entity_poly.pdbx_seq_one_letter_code
_entity_poly.pdbx_strand_id
1 'polypeptide(L)'
;MIKSAILIVATCCSLQLFSQEKFPDGKIIPDWFYKNEKTDINGLGKNFLITDYGVVNDSTLLQTEKIQAVIDLASNNGGGVIVIPEGTYLSGALFFKPGTHLHLEKKAVLKGSDDISNFPVIETRMEGQNLKYFSALINVDKVDGFTLSGKGKVDGNGERYWKSFWLRRRVIPKCTNMDELRPRLLHISHSNNVQVSDVRLVNSPFWTTHIYKCDSVKLLNLHIFSPSFPVKAPSTDAIDIDACKNVLVKGCYMSVNDDAIALKGGKGPWADQDPDNGGNCDIIIEDCTFGFCHGVLTCGSESIYNHNIILRRCNLDQAKRLLWLKMRPDTPQQYKYILVEDIKGNVRNCIFIAPWTQFYDLKDRKDMPVSYSSYITMRNIHLDCDSFFAVEKSKQYKLSNFCFDNLTITAKKDVKIDENIIDALVMRKAVSYTHLRAH
;
A
#
# COMPACT_ATOMS: atom_id res chain seq x y z
N MET A 1 37.90 -44.27 -53.98
CA MET A 1 36.54 -43.60 -53.97
C MET A 1 36.08 -43.57 -52.54
N ILE A 2 36.26 -42.41 -51.88
CA ILE A 2 35.84 -42.16 -50.49
C ILE A 2 34.61 -41.36 -50.58
N LYS A 3 33.46 -41.90 -50.11
CA LYS A 3 32.17 -41.19 -50.00
C LYS A 3 32.12 -40.41 -48.66
N SER A 4 32.25 -39.13 -48.74
CA SER A 4 32.00 -38.24 -47.58
C SER A 4 30.49 -38.13 -47.33
N ALA A 5 30.07 -38.55 -46.15
CA ALA A 5 28.69 -38.32 -45.66
C ALA A 5 28.67 -36.99 -44.91
N ILE A 6 27.90 -36.04 -45.42
CA ILE A 6 27.62 -34.77 -44.77
C ILE A 6 26.48 -35.00 -43.76
N LEU A 7 26.79 -34.86 -42.46
CA LEU A 7 25.82 -34.91 -41.36
C LEU A 7 25.22 -33.50 -41.17
N ILE A 8 23.98 -33.30 -41.61
CA ILE A 8 23.25 -32.06 -41.35
C ILE A 8 22.64 -32.17 -39.93
N VAL A 9 23.25 -31.47 -38.97
CA VAL A 9 22.68 -31.31 -37.66
C VAL A 9 21.65 -30.18 -37.74
N ALA A 10 20.38 -30.55 -37.79
CA ALA A 10 19.28 -29.60 -37.68
C ALA A 10 19.11 -29.18 -36.20
N THR A 11 19.61 -28.01 -35.84
CA THR A 11 19.38 -27.40 -34.54
C THR A 11 17.91 -26.89 -34.49
N CYS A 12 17.00 -27.68 -33.94
CA CYS A 12 15.68 -27.21 -33.59
C CYS A 12 15.79 -26.18 -32.44
N CYS A 13 15.86 -24.89 -32.79
CA CYS A 13 15.54 -23.82 -31.84
C CYS A 13 14.05 -23.91 -31.53
N SER A 14 13.71 -24.56 -30.43
CA SER A 14 12.38 -24.45 -29.84
C SER A 14 12.21 -22.99 -29.32
N LEU A 15 11.59 -22.17 -30.14
CA LEU A 15 11.03 -20.90 -29.70
C LEU A 15 9.95 -21.24 -28.65
N GLN A 16 10.32 -21.21 -27.37
CA GLN A 16 9.34 -21.14 -26.31
C GLN A 16 8.63 -19.79 -26.49
N LEU A 17 7.47 -19.81 -27.07
CA LEU A 17 6.51 -18.72 -27.03
C LEU A 17 6.13 -18.54 -25.56
N PHE A 18 6.87 -17.70 -24.83
CA PHE A 18 6.42 -17.23 -23.53
C PHE A 18 5.14 -16.44 -23.77
N SER A 19 4.01 -17.03 -23.41
CA SER A 19 2.76 -16.30 -23.36
C SER A 19 2.96 -15.10 -22.44
N GLN A 20 2.80 -13.89 -22.95
CA GLN A 20 2.87 -12.68 -22.14
C GLN A 20 1.85 -12.77 -21.00
N GLU A 21 2.29 -12.50 -19.78
CA GLU A 21 1.40 -12.47 -18.62
C GLU A 21 0.31 -11.40 -18.79
N LYS A 22 -0.86 -11.70 -18.24
CA LYS A 22 -2.02 -10.82 -18.36
C LYS A 22 -2.59 -10.45 -17.01
N PHE A 23 -3.09 -9.26 -16.92
CA PHE A 23 -4.00 -8.87 -15.84
C PHE A 23 -5.28 -9.72 -15.85
N PRO A 24 -6.02 -9.76 -14.73
CA PRO A 24 -7.23 -10.59 -14.62
C PRO A 24 -8.32 -10.29 -15.67
N ASP A 25 -8.36 -9.10 -16.24
CA ASP A 25 -9.29 -8.72 -17.33
C ASP A 25 -8.83 -9.18 -18.73
N GLY A 26 -7.63 -9.75 -18.83
CA GLY A 26 -7.02 -10.20 -20.07
C GLY A 26 -6.08 -9.19 -20.74
N LYS A 27 -5.92 -7.98 -20.20
CA LYS A 27 -4.95 -6.99 -20.69
C LYS A 27 -3.52 -7.52 -20.46
N ILE A 28 -2.65 -7.35 -21.44
CA ILE A 28 -1.22 -7.71 -21.31
C ILE A 28 -0.58 -6.82 -20.24
N ILE A 29 0.20 -7.44 -19.34
CA ILE A 29 1.01 -6.72 -18.35
C ILE A 29 2.15 -6.01 -19.09
N PRO A 30 2.26 -4.69 -19.02
CA PRO A 30 3.33 -3.93 -19.66
C PRO A 30 4.72 -4.31 -19.15
N ASP A 31 5.73 -4.27 -20.01
CA ASP A 31 7.13 -4.56 -19.68
C ASP A 31 7.67 -3.71 -18.51
N TRP A 32 7.10 -2.55 -18.30
CA TRP A 32 7.42 -1.66 -17.18
C TRP A 32 7.35 -2.36 -15.81
N PHE A 33 6.40 -3.28 -15.61
CA PHE A 33 6.24 -4.04 -14.36
C PHE A 33 7.37 -5.04 -14.11
N TYR A 34 8.07 -5.48 -15.16
CA TYR A 34 9.19 -6.44 -15.05
C TYR A 34 10.54 -5.77 -14.89
N LYS A 35 10.65 -4.48 -15.21
CA LYS A 35 11.87 -3.68 -15.03
C LYS A 35 11.96 -3.25 -13.56
N ASN A 36 12.79 -3.95 -12.79
CA ASN A 36 12.89 -3.76 -11.33
C ASN A 36 14.23 -3.15 -10.92
N GLU A 37 14.94 -2.54 -11.86
CA GLU A 37 16.18 -1.85 -11.61
C GLU A 37 15.91 -0.66 -10.68
N LYS A 38 16.77 -0.54 -9.67
CA LYS A 38 16.77 0.62 -8.79
C LYS A 38 17.39 1.79 -9.51
N THR A 39 16.80 2.96 -9.29
CA THR A 39 17.34 4.19 -9.86
C THR A 39 18.76 4.42 -9.32
N ASP A 40 19.73 4.57 -10.20
CA ASP A 40 21.08 5.00 -9.81
C ASP A 40 21.05 6.49 -9.47
N ILE A 41 21.38 6.82 -8.22
CA ILE A 41 21.39 8.20 -7.75
C ILE A 41 22.41 9.08 -8.49
N ASN A 42 23.48 8.49 -9.03
CA ASN A 42 24.48 9.22 -9.83
C ASN A 42 23.90 9.77 -11.14
N GLY A 43 22.82 9.18 -11.63
CA GLY A 43 22.08 9.66 -12.80
C GLY A 43 21.05 10.75 -12.51
N LEU A 44 20.82 11.08 -11.23
CA LEU A 44 19.77 12.02 -10.78
C LEU A 44 20.30 13.47 -10.56
N GLY A 45 21.51 13.77 -10.98
CA GLY A 45 22.12 15.09 -10.84
C GLY A 45 23.12 15.20 -9.68
N LYS A 46 23.37 16.41 -9.24
CA LYS A 46 24.35 16.70 -8.16
C LYS A 46 23.85 16.19 -6.82
N ASN A 47 24.77 15.65 -6.02
CA ASN A 47 24.51 15.31 -4.62
C ASN A 47 24.70 16.55 -3.72
N PHE A 48 23.71 16.78 -2.86
CA PHE A 48 23.71 17.84 -1.84
C PHE A 48 23.74 17.15 -0.46
N LEU A 49 24.95 16.99 0.08
CA LEU A 49 25.14 16.42 1.41
C LEU A 49 24.68 17.43 2.48
N ILE A 50 23.65 17.13 3.25
CA ILE A 50 23.03 18.11 4.16
C ILE A 50 24.02 18.71 5.17
N THR A 51 25.03 17.97 5.59
CA THR A 51 26.06 18.44 6.52
C THR A 51 26.96 19.52 5.93
N ASP A 52 27.14 19.58 4.62
CA ASP A 52 27.91 20.64 3.95
C ASP A 52 27.19 21.99 4.00
N TYR A 53 25.90 21.97 4.36
CA TYR A 53 25.03 23.14 4.47
C TYR A 53 24.64 23.47 5.92
N GLY A 54 25.41 22.99 6.88
CA GLY A 54 25.25 23.33 8.30
C GLY A 54 24.13 22.59 9.02
N VAL A 55 23.63 21.49 8.45
CA VAL A 55 22.81 20.52 9.19
C VAL A 55 23.74 19.63 10.01
N VAL A 56 23.46 19.47 11.30
CA VAL A 56 24.33 18.72 12.21
C VAL A 56 23.68 17.41 12.67
N ASN A 57 24.49 16.39 12.96
CA ASN A 57 24.03 15.13 13.50
C ASN A 57 23.62 15.33 14.96
N ASP A 58 22.36 15.74 15.18
CA ASP A 58 21.76 15.94 16.48
C ASP A 58 20.27 15.53 16.43
N SER A 59 19.93 14.52 17.21
CA SER A 59 18.58 13.94 17.28
C SER A 59 17.57 14.78 18.08
N THR A 60 18.02 15.87 18.71
CA THR A 60 17.21 16.77 19.55
C THR A 60 17.02 18.16 18.97
N LEU A 61 17.92 18.58 18.09
CA LEU A 61 17.85 19.88 17.43
C LEU A 61 16.93 19.81 16.20
N LEU A 62 15.85 20.57 16.22
CA LEU A 62 14.96 20.71 15.07
C LEU A 62 15.68 21.48 13.94
N GLN A 63 15.81 20.87 12.77
CA GLN A 63 16.58 21.39 11.65
C GLN A 63 15.79 21.50 10.34
N THR A 64 14.44 21.53 10.45
CA THR A 64 13.53 21.56 9.30
C THR A 64 13.92 22.63 8.29
N GLU A 65 14.11 23.88 8.74
CA GLU A 65 14.41 25.02 7.85
C GLU A 65 15.74 24.83 7.12
N LYS A 66 16.76 24.30 7.79
CA LYS A 66 18.07 24.04 7.18
C LYS A 66 17.98 22.93 6.12
N ILE A 67 17.29 21.84 6.42
CA ILE A 67 17.12 20.74 5.46
C ILE A 67 16.25 21.20 4.29
N GLN A 68 15.19 21.97 4.54
CA GLN A 68 14.36 22.54 3.48
C GLN A 68 15.16 23.49 2.59
N ALA A 69 16.05 24.32 3.16
CA ALA A 69 16.91 25.20 2.39
C ALA A 69 17.83 24.42 1.42
N VAL A 70 18.30 23.24 1.81
CA VAL A 70 19.08 22.35 0.90
C VAL A 70 18.22 21.84 -0.25
N ILE A 71 16.97 21.44 0.03
CA ILE A 71 16.01 21.00 -0.99
C ILE A 71 15.75 22.17 -1.98
N ASP A 72 15.51 23.36 -1.45
CA ASP A 72 15.26 24.57 -2.23
C ASP A 72 16.46 24.95 -3.09
N LEU A 73 17.66 24.87 -2.53
CA LEU A 73 18.92 25.11 -3.24
C LEU A 73 19.10 24.11 -4.39
N ALA A 74 18.87 22.82 -4.14
CA ALA A 74 18.96 21.79 -5.18
C ALA A 74 17.99 22.08 -6.33
N SER A 75 16.72 22.36 -6.01
CA SER A 75 15.72 22.72 -7.03
C SER A 75 16.12 23.94 -7.86
N ASN A 76 16.61 24.99 -7.21
CA ASN A 76 17.05 26.24 -7.88
C ASN A 76 18.29 26.03 -8.75
N ASN A 77 19.06 24.98 -8.53
CA ASN A 77 20.22 24.59 -9.33
C ASN A 77 19.92 23.53 -10.41
N GLY A 78 18.65 23.34 -10.75
CA GLY A 78 18.25 22.40 -11.80
C GLY A 78 17.98 20.99 -11.31
N GLY A 79 17.87 20.78 -10.00
CA GLY A 79 17.60 19.48 -9.36
C GLY A 79 18.84 18.85 -8.73
N GLY A 80 18.63 17.65 -8.18
CA GLY A 80 19.67 16.83 -7.58
C GLY A 80 19.21 16.01 -6.39
N VAL A 81 20.12 15.30 -5.77
CA VAL A 81 19.87 14.36 -4.68
C VAL A 81 20.25 14.99 -3.36
N ILE A 82 19.28 15.13 -2.47
CA ILE A 82 19.51 15.49 -1.07
C ILE A 82 19.98 14.24 -0.34
N VAL A 83 21.21 14.25 0.12
CA VAL A 83 21.85 13.12 0.79
C VAL A 83 21.86 13.32 2.30
N ILE A 84 21.25 12.40 3.01
CA ILE A 84 21.30 12.34 4.48
C ILE A 84 22.37 11.30 4.85
N PRO A 85 23.53 11.71 5.41
CA PRO A 85 24.60 10.78 5.79
C PRO A 85 24.29 10.06 7.10
N GLU A 86 25.17 9.13 7.50
CA GLU A 86 25.07 8.43 8.79
C GLU A 86 24.88 9.44 9.95
N GLY A 87 23.87 9.20 10.78
CA GLY A 87 23.49 10.08 11.90
C GLY A 87 21.98 10.16 12.06
N THR A 88 21.53 10.97 13.02
CA THR A 88 20.10 11.22 13.28
C THR A 88 19.80 12.70 13.19
N TYR A 89 18.86 13.04 12.31
CA TYR A 89 18.52 14.42 11.97
C TYR A 89 17.03 14.64 12.24
N LEU A 90 16.70 15.51 13.20
CA LEU A 90 15.33 15.82 13.60
C LEU A 90 14.73 16.87 12.66
N SER A 91 13.56 16.60 12.11
CA SER A 91 12.85 17.50 11.21
C SER A 91 11.34 17.48 11.43
N GLY A 92 10.68 18.60 11.17
CA GLY A 92 9.28 18.69 10.83
C GLY A 92 9.06 18.40 9.33
N ALA A 93 7.96 18.93 8.78
CA ALA A 93 7.58 18.69 7.38
C ALA A 93 8.61 19.21 6.37
N LEU A 94 8.97 18.35 5.42
CA LEU A 94 9.83 18.67 4.27
C LEU A 94 9.02 18.56 2.99
N PHE A 95 9.23 19.54 2.08
CA PHE A 95 8.53 19.63 0.81
C PHE A 95 9.52 19.53 -0.35
N PHE A 96 9.47 18.41 -1.07
CA PHE A 96 10.30 18.16 -2.24
C PHE A 96 9.74 18.91 -3.45
N LYS A 97 10.63 19.31 -4.35
CA LYS A 97 10.35 20.13 -5.52
C LYS A 97 10.73 19.41 -6.81
N PRO A 98 10.25 19.83 -7.98
CA PRO A 98 10.63 19.24 -9.26
C PRO A 98 12.14 19.08 -9.41
N GLY A 99 12.57 17.89 -9.84
CA GLY A 99 13.96 17.52 -10.01
C GLY A 99 14.73 17.19 -8.73
N THR A 100 14.12 17.25 -7.55
CA THR A 100 14.79 16.91 -6.28
C THR A 100 14.46 15.49 -5.84
N HIS A 101 15.44 14.79 -5.28
CA HIS A 101 15.36 13.42 -4.82
C HIS A 101 15.93 13.29 -3.41
N LEU A 102 15.63 12.21 -2.70
CA LEU A 102 16.12 11.95 -1.36
C LEU A 102 16.90 10.64 -1.29
N HIS A 103 18.09 10.67 -0.73
CA HIS A 103 18.89 9.49 -0.45
C HIS A 103 19.30 9.43 1.03
N LEU A 104 19.00 8.31 1.69
CA LEU A 104 19.44 8.08 3.06
C LEU A 104 20.56 7.04 3.05
N GLU A 105 21.76 7.44 3.42
CA GLU A 105 22.89 6.51 3.55
C GLU A 105 22.62 5.43 4.62
N LYS A 106 23.44 4.40 4.63
CA LYS A 106 23.37 3.36 5.66
C LYS A 106 23.53 3.99 7.03
N LYS A 107 22.63 3.62 7.99
CA LYS A 107 22.52 4.18 9.35
C LYS A 107 22.08 5.66 9.42
N ALA A 108 21.77 6.31 8.31
CA ALA A 108 21.10 7.59 8.35
C ALA A 108 19.68 7.46 8.92
N VAL A 109 19.26 8.42 9.73
CA VAL A 109 17.92 8.52 10.28
C VAL A 109 17.38 9.93 10.08
N LEU A 110 16.37 10.07 9.24
CA LEU A 110 15.51 11.24 9.22
C LEU A 110 14.40 11.01 10.25
N LYS A 111 14.48 11.72 11.39
CA LYS A 111 13.56 11.58 12.51
C LYS A 111 12.51 12.68 12.48
N GLY A 112 11.22 12.31 12.49
CA GLY A 112 10.12 13.26 12.58
C GLY A 112 10.02 13.93 13.96
N SER A 113 9.57 15.18 13.96
CA SER A 113 9.20 15.85 15.21
C SER A 113 7.99 15.17 15.86
N ASP A 114 7.96 15.10 17.17
CA ASP A 114 6.80 14.68 17.96
C ASP A 114 5.90 15.85 18.38
N ASP A 115 6.18 17.05 17.87
CA ASP A 115 5.37 18.24 18.04
C ASP A 115 4.62 18.56 16.72
N ILE A 116 3.30 18.51 16.75
CA ILE A 116 2.42 18.74 15.59
C ILE A 116 2.58 20.16 15.00
N SER A 117 3.01 21.15 15.79
CA SER A 117 3.25 22.51 15.32
C SER A 117 4.34 22.62 14.25
N ASN A 118 5.19 21.59 14.14
CA ASN A 118 6.23 21.50 13.10
C ASN A 118 5.74 20.92 11.77
N PHE A 119 4.41 20.70 11.65
CA PHE A 119 3.74 20.21 10.46
C PHE A 119 2.66 21.20 10.05
N PRO A 120 2.88 22.05 9.04
CA PRO A 120 1.87 23.02 8.60
C PRO A 120 0.61 22.31 8.08
N VAL A 121 -0.54 22.96 8.30
CA VAL A 121 -1.81 22.57 7.71
C VAL A 121 -1.85 23.00 6.25
N ILE A 122 -2.11 22.07 5.37
CA ILE A 122 -2.20 22.28 3.92
C ILE A 122 -3.48 21.70 3.35
N GLU A 123 -3.89 22.13 2.17
CA GLU A 123 -4.89 21.39 1.39
C GLU A 123 -4.28 20.05 0.98
N THR A 124 -4.93 18.95 1.33
CA THR A 124 -4.41 17.60 1.07
C THR A 124 -5.52 16.57 1.03
N ARG A 125 -5.19 15.36 0.64
CA ARG A 125 -6.07 14.21 0.61
C ARG A 125 -6.02 13.45 1.94
N MET A 126 -7.18 13.15 2.53
CA MET A 126 -7.30 12.34 3.73
C MET A 126 -8.64 11.58 3.76
N GLU A 127 -8.60 10.29 4.09
CA GLU A 127 -9.79 9.43 4.21
C GLU A 127 -10.78 9.58 3.04
N GLY A 128 -10.25 9.60 1.80
CA GLY A 128 -11.06 9.69 0.57
C GLY A 128 -11.68 11.06 0.30
N GLN A 129 -11.19 12.13 0.92
CA GLN A 129 -11.68 13.50 0.77
C GLN A 129 -10.53 14.51 0.71
N ASN A 130 -10.69 15.59 -0.05
CA ASN A 130 -9.77 16.72 -0.03
C ASN A 130 -10.20 17.68 1.08
N LEU A 131 -9.24 18.03 1.94
CA LEU A 131 -9.52 18.89 3.10
C LEU A 131 -8.21 19.51 3.64
N LYS A 132 -8.34 20.47 4.55
CA LYS A 132 -7.21 20.99 5.30
C LYS A 132 -6.79 20.01 6.39
N TYR A 133 -5.53 19.55 6.29
CA TYR A 133 -4.95 18.61 7.25
C TYR A 133 -3.44 18.84 7.38
N PHE A 134 -2.85 18.29 8.43
CA PHE A 134 -1.40 18.38 8.62
C PHE A 134 -0.64 17.69 7.48
N SER A 135 0.44 18.33 7.04
CA SER A 135 1.38 17.76 6.08
C SER A 135 2.05 16.50 6.62
N ALA A 136 2.64 15.72 5.75
CA ALA A 136 3.49 14.58 6.13
C ALA A 136 4.89 15.04 6.54
N LEU A 137 5.71 14.12 7.08
CA LEU A 137 7.13 14.40 7.27
C LEU A 137 7.83 14.63 5.91
N ILE A 138 7.53 13.80 4.92
CA ILE A 138 8.01 13.95 3.54
C ILE A 138 6.81 14.18 2.64
N ASN A 139 6.79 15.32 1.97
CA ASN A 139 5.73 15.73 1.05
C ASN A 139 6.29 15.88 -0.36
N VAL A 140 5.63 15.21 -1.32
CA VAL A 140 5.98 15.21 -2.75
C VAL A 140 4.70 15.47 -3.53
N ASP A 141 4.51 16.66 -4.05
CA ASP A 141 3.34 17.01 -4.86
C ASP A 141 3.77 17.57 -6.22
N LYS A 142 3.29 16.96 -7.30
CA LYS A 142 3.63 17.34 -8.68
C LYS A 142 5.14 17.28 -8.96
N VAL A 143 5.79 16.21 -8.50
CA VAL A 143 7.22 15.95 -8.71
C VAL A 143 7.39 14.64 -9.48
N ASP A 144 7.36 14.74 -10.80
CA ASP A 144 7.60 13.57 -11.66
C ASP A 144 9.06 13.09 -11.53
N GLY A 145 9.25 11.77 -11.59
CA GLY A 145 10.55 11.12 -11.46
C GLY A 145 11.13 11.10 -10.05
N PHE A 146 10.37 11.52 -9.02
CA PHE A 146 10.86 11.52 -7.64
C PHE A 146 11.41 10.16 -7.21
N THR A 147 12.58 10.19 -6.60
CA THR A 147 13.22 8.99 -6.05
C THR A 147 13.53 9.20 -4.57
N LEU A 148 13.08 8.24 -3.74
CA LEU A 148 13.53 8.08 -2.36
C LEU A 148 14.28 6.75 -2.26
N SER A 149 15.55 6.77 -1.89
CA SER A 149 16.40 5.60 -1.93
C SER A 149 17.37 5.52 -0.75
N GLY A 150 18.13 4.42 -0.71
CA GLY A 150 19.19 4.21 0.27
C GLY A 150 18.85 3.16 1.33
N LYS A 151 19.76 2.95 2.28
CA LYS A 151 19.62 1.92 3.33
C LYS A 151 19.39 2.52 4.71
N GLY A 152 19.03 3.80 4.75
CA GLY A 152 18.70 4.52 5.96
C GLY A 152 17.26 4.31 6.41
N LYS A 153 16.84 5.14 7.34
CA LYS A 153 15.55 5.04 8.00
C LYS A 153 14.84 6.41 8.02
N VAL A 154 13.58 6.43 7.67
CA VAL A 154 12.65 7.51 7.99
C VAL A 154 11.86 7.05 9.21
N ASP A 155 12.01 7.73 10.32
CA ASP A 155 11.41 7.41 11.62
C ASP A 155 10.38 8.49 11.97
N GLY A 156 9.12 8.14 11.98
CA GLY A 156 8.04 9.09 12.25
C GLY A 156 7.97 9.57 13.71
N ASN A 157 8.72 8.91 14.63
CA ASN A 157 8.75 9.27 16.05
C ASN A 157 7.34 9.36 16.68
N GLY A 158 6.46 8.41 16.32
CA GLY A 158 5.03 8.50 16.51
C GLY A 158 4.52 8.29 17.95
N GLU A 159 5.37 7.87 18.90
CA GLU A 159 4.91 7.39 20.22
C GLU A 159 4.08 8.43 21.00
N ARG A 160 4.48 9.71 20.98
CA ARG A 160 3.74 10.79 21.63
C ARG A 160 2.34 10.98 21.04
N TYR A 161 2.24 10.92 19.70
CA TYR A 161 0.96 10.99 19.00
C TYR A 161 0.06 9.81 19.33
N TRP A 162 0.61 8.58 19.42
CA TRP A 162 -0.17 7.39 19.77
C TRP A 162 -0.69 7.45 21.21
N LYS A 163 0.14 7.90 22.14
CA LYS A 163 -0.27 8.12 23.54
C LYS A 163 -1.41 9.14 23.63
N SER A 164 -1.31 10.26 22.92
CA SER A 164 -2.35 11.28 22.83
C SER A 164 -3.66 10.73 22.28
N PHE A 165 -3.61 9.99 21.16
CA PHE A 165 -4.77 9.35 20.57
C PHE A 165 -5.48 8.40 21.54
N TRP A 166 -4.74 7.51 22.19
CA TRP A 166 -5.34 6.56 23.14
C TRP A 166 -5.85 7.23 24.40
N LEU A 167 -5.20 8.29 24.88
CA LEU A 167 -5.68 9.08 26.01
C LEU A 167 -7.02 9.75 25.68
N ARG A 168 -7.13 10.42 24.52
CA ARG A 168 -8.37 11.00 24.04
C ARG A 168 -9.48 9.95 23.92
N ARG A 169 -9.15 8.79 23.34
CA ARG A 169 -10.12 7.71 23.12
C ARG A 169 -10.66 7.09 24.43
N ARG A 170 -9.91 7.17 25.52
CA ARG A 170 -10.41 6.80 26.86
C ARG A 170 -11.49 7.74 27.34
N VAL A 171 -11.39 9.03 27.03
CA VAL A 171 -12.36 10.07 27.43
C VAL A 171 -13.51 10.16 26.43
N ILE A 172 -13.21 10.05 25.16
CA ILE A 172 -14.16 10.10 24.03
C ILE A 172 -14.06 8.79 23.25
N PRO A 173 -14.80 7.72 23.61
CA PRO A 173 -14.67 6.40 22.99
C PRO A 173 -14.94 6.37 21.49
N LYS A 174 -15.70 7.33 20.96
CA LYS A 174 -15.99 7.49 19.52
C LYS A 174 -15.02 8.43 18.81
N CYS A 175 -13.93 8.84 19.45
CA CYS A 175 -12.89 9.65 18.84
C CYS A 175 -12.41 9.05 17.52
N THR A 176 -12.41 9.85 16.48
CA THR A 176 -11.96 9.51 15.12
C THR A 176 -10.53 9.96 14.86
N ASN A 177 -10.01 9.64 13.70
CA ASN A 177 -8.72 10.17 13.25
C ASN A 177 -8.78 11.69 12.98
N MET A 178 -9.97 12.24 12.80
CA MET A 178 -10.19 13.68 12.58
C MET A 178 -10.31 14.47 13.90
N ASP A 179 -10.53 13.78 15.01
CA ASP A 179 -10.57 14.40 16.34
C ASP A 179 -9.19 14.46 17.01
N GLU A 180 -8.31 13.51 16.70
CA GLU A 180 -6.92 13.49 17.16
C GLU A 180 -5.99 13.42 15.97
N LEU A 181 -5.59 14.58 15.50
CA LEU A 181 -4.83 14.75 14.26
C LEU A 181 -3.37 14.34 14.42
N ARG A 182 -2.83 13.68 13.41
CA ARG A 182 -1.47 13.14 13.39
C ARG A 182 -0.87 13.24 11.99
N PRO A 183 0.41 13.61 11.82
CA PRO A 183 1.02 13.67 10.50
C PRO A 183 1.22 12.26 9.92
N ARG A 184 1.16 12.14 8.60
CA ARG A 184 1.63 10.97 7.85
C ARG A 184 3.15 10.97 7.76
N LEU A 185 3.76 9.82 7.41
CA LEU A 185 5.20 9.77 7.23
C LEU A 185 5.62 10.23 5.82
N LEU A 186 5.07 9.62 4.78
CA LEU A 186 5.36 9.91 3.39
C LEU A 186 4.05 10.15 2.63
N HIS A 187 3.92 11.30 1.99
CA HIS A 187 2.80 11.61 1.11
C HIS A 187 3.30 12.03 -0.27
N ILE A 188 2.88 11.29 -1.30
CA ILE A 188 3.21 11.55 -2.69
C ILE A 188 1.92 11.74 -3.47
N SER A 189 1.78 12.88 -4.14
CA SER A 189 0.56 13.20 -4.87
C SER A 189 0.87 13.78 -6.26
N HIS A 190 -0.04 13.52 -7.22
CA HIS A 190 0.00 14.07 -8.58
C HIS A 190 1.37 13.93 -9.28
N SER A 191 2.06 12.82 -9.04
CA SER A 191 3.44 12.59 -9.49
C SER A 191 3.55 11.28 -10.27
N ASN A 192 4.31 11.30 -11.35
CA ASN A 192 4.50 10.15 -12.24
C ASN A 192 5.94 9.64 -12.19
N ASN A 193 6.14 8.35 -12.51
CA ASN A 193 7.46 7.71 -12.54
C ASN A 193 8.22 7.80 -11.20
N VAL A 194 7.52 7.56 -10.11
CA VAL A 194 8.08 7.63 -8.76
C VAL A 194 8.71 6.29 -8.37
N GLN A 195 9.85 6.34 -7.69
CA GLN A 195 10.44 5.15 -7.08
C GLN A 195 10.81 5.39 -5.61
N VAL A 196 10.37 4.48 -4.74
CA VAL A 196 10.83 4.40 -3.34
C VAL A 196 11.47 3.04 -3.14
N SER A 197 12.75 3.00 -2.73
CA SER A 197 13.48 1.73 -2.67
C SER A 197 14.43 1.60 -1.48
N ASP A 198 14.49 0.38 -0.90
CA ASP A 198 15.43 -0.10 0.12
C ASP A 198 15.35 0.57 1.50
N VAL A 199 14.63 1.67 1.63
CA VAL A 199 14.53 2.43 2.89
C VAL A 199 13.64 1.73 3.91
N ARG A 200 13.88 2.05 5.19
CA ARG A 200 13.01 1.66 6.29
C ARG A 200 12.10 2.81 6.66
N LEU A 201 10.79 2.58 6.64
CA LEU A 201 9.76 3.53 7.01
C LEU A 201 9.12 3.03 8.31
N VAL A 202 9.37 3.71 9.42
CA VAL A 202 9.01 3.17 10.74
C VAL A 202 8.36 4.21 11.64
N ASN A 203 7.60 3.72 12.62
CA ASN A 203 7.03 4.52 13.70
C ASN A 203 6.19 5.72 13.20
N SER A 204 5.49 5.57 12.09
CA SER A 204 4.61 6.62 11.60
C SER A 204 3.59 7.03 12.65
N PRO A 205 3.34 8.32 12.87
CA PRO A 205 2.24 8.76 13.73
C PRO A 205 0.87 8.33 13.23
N PHE A 206 0.69 8.23 11.90
CA PHE A 206 -0.54 7.87 11.19
C PHE A 206 -0.20 6.99 9.97
N TRP A 207 -0.90 7.10 8.85
CA TRP A 207 -0.58 6.36 7.61
C TRP A 207 0.89 6.52 7.23
N THR A 208 1.53 5.41 6.87
CA THR A 208 2.98 5.42 6.63
C THR A 208 3.32 5.94 5.24
N THR A 209 2.75 5.34 4.20
CA THR A 209 2.97 5.77 2.81
C THR A 209 1.63 6.00 2.14
N HIS A 210 1.35 7.22 1.76
CA HIS A 210 0.13 7.57 1.04
C HIS A 210 0.48 8.10 -0.35
N ILE A 211 0.07 7.39 -1.39
CA ILE A 211 0.21 7.83 -2.79
C ILE A 211 -1.17 8.17 -3.35
N TYR A 212 -1.30 9.38 -3.92
CA TYR A 212 -2.58 9.89 -4.40
C TYR A 212 -2.49 10.47 -5.81
N LYS A 213 -3.39 10.04 -6.72
CA LYS A 213 -3.39 10.47 -8.12
C LYS A 213 -2.01 10.37 -8.79
N CYS A 214 -1.33 9.26 -8.57
CA CYS A 214 -0.02 8.97 -9.15
C CYS A 214 -0.13 7.91 -10.25
N ASP A 215 0.79 7.95 -11.20
CA ASP A 215 0.95 6.94 -12.24
C ASP A 215 2.40 6.44 -12.29
N SER A 216 2.58 5.14 -12.55
CA SER A 216 3.90 4.52 -12.70
C SER A 216 4.76 4.63 -11.43
N VAL A 217 4.26 4.06 -10.31
CA VAL A 217 4.92 4.08 -9.00
C VAL A 217 5.53 2.72 -8.68
N LYS A 218 6.80 2.70 -8.28
CA LYS A 218 7.50 1.50 -7.79
C LYS A 218 7.89 1.66 -6.33
N LEU A 219 7.43 0.72 -5.50
CA LEU A 219 7.76 0.60 -4.08
C LEU A 219 8.54 -0.71 -3.90
N LEU A 220 9.88 -0.64 -3.79
CA LEU A 220 10.77 -1.79 -3.91
C LEU A 220 11.56 -2.04 -2.62
N ASN A 221 11.50 -3.27 -2.10
CA ASN A 221 12.30 -3.73 -0.95
C ASN A 221 12.18 -2.84 0.30
N LEU A 222 11.02 -2.30 0.55
CA LEU A 222 10.77 -1.45 1.71
C LEU A 222 10.63 -2.30 2.97
N HIS A 223 11.06 -1.76 4.10
CA HIS A 223 10.76 -2.30 5.41
C HIS A 223 9.85 -1.33 6.18
N ILE A 224 8.56 -1.66 6.27
CA ILE A 224 7.55 -0.81 6.89
C ILE A 224 7.10 -1.44 8.20
N PHE A 225 7.25 -0.69 9.30
CA PHE A 225 6.97 -1.23 10.62
C PHE A 225 6.36 -0.19 11.56
N SER A 226 5.36 -0.62 12.34
CA SER A 226 4.84 0.11 13.49
C SER A 226 4.64 -0.83 14.69
N PRO A 227 5.02 -0.41 15.91
CA PRO A 227 5.01 -1.29 17.09
C PRO A 227 3.60 -1.48 17.65
N SER A 228 3.38 -2.67 18.26
CA SER A 228 2.20 -2.94 19.08
C SER A 228 2.46 -2.76 20.58
N PHE A 229 3.70 -2.69 20.97
CA PHE A 229 4.16 -2.55 22.37
C PHE A 229 5.40 -1.63 22.43
N PRO A 230 5.60 -0.82 23.48
CA PRO A 230 4.74 -0.63 24.66
C PRO A 230 3.46 0.15 24.38
N VAL A 231 3.43 0.96 23.32
CA VAL A 231 2.25 1.71 22.88
C VAL A 231 1.86 1.25 21.49
N LYS A 232 0.63 0.75 21.34
CA LYS A 232 0.13 0.37 20.01
C LYS A 232 -0.02 1.61 19.13
N ALA A 233 0.60 1.57 17.98
CA ALA A 233 0.49 2.61 16.95
C ALA A 233 -0.87 2.50 16.23
N PRO A 234 -1.80 3.45 16.37
CA PRO A 234 -3.13 3.36 15.75
C PRO A 234 -3.12 3.87 14.32
N SER A 235 -3.89 3.23 13.43
CA SER A 235 -4.12 3.66 12.04
C SER A 235 -2.81 3.89 11.26
N THR A 236 -1.89 2.95 11.39
CA THR A 236 -0.57 3.02 10.74
C THR A 236 -0.53 2.11 9.52
N ASP A 237 -1.45 2.33 8.60
CA ASP A 237 -1.48 1.64 7.30
C ASP A 237 -0.10 1.72 6.64
N ALA A 238 0.38 0.62 6.04
CA ALA A 238 1.73 0.63 5.47
C ALA A 238 1.75 1.39 4.14
N ILE A 239 0.83 1.06 3.23
CA ILE A 239 0.74 1.69 1.91
C ILE A 239 -0.74 1.92 1.58
N ASP A 240 -1.13 3.19 1.49
CA ASP A 240 -2.41 3.63 0.97
C ASP A 240 -2.26 4.06 -0.48
N ILE A 241 -2.94 3.36 -1.39
CA ILE A 241 -2.97 3.63 -2.83
C ILE A 241 -4.31 4.28 -3.14
N ASP A 242 -4.31 5.57 -3.45
CA ASP A 242 -5.53 6.40 -3.61
C ASP A 242 -5.63 6.95 -5.03
N ALA A 243 -6.53 6.42 -5.83
CA ALA A 243 -6.77 6.84 -7.22
C ALA A 243 -5.51 6.79 -8.11
N CYS A 244 -4.74 5.71 -8.02
CA CYS A 244 -3.48 5.54 -8.74
C CYS A 244 -3.56 4.49 -9.86
N LYS A 245 -2.61 4.57 -10.81
CA LYS A 245 -2.45 3.60 -11.90
C LYS A 245 -1.02 3.10 -11.98
N ASN A 246 -0.85 1.88 -12.54
CA ASN A 246 0.47 1.29 -12.76
C ASN A 246 1.34 1.35 -11.48
N VAL A 247 0.95 0.61 -10.46
CA VAL A 247 1.70 0.55 -9.19
C VAL A 247 2.30 -0.83 -8.99
N LEU A 248 3.60 -0.88 -8.74
CA LEU A 248 4.32 -2.10 -8.37
C LEU A 248 4.81 -1.99 -6.92
N VAL A 249 4.38 -2.93 -6.08
CA VAL A 249 4.91 -3.14 -4.73
C VAL A 249 5.63 -4.48 -4.72
N LYS A 250 6.95 -4.48 -4.55
CA LYS A 250 7.75 -5.70 -4.68
C LYS A 250 8.80 -5.85 -3.61
N GLY A 251 8.91 -7.07 -3.06
CA GLY A 251 9.97 -7.45 -2.13
C GLY A 251 9.89 -6.76 -0.77
N CYS A 252 8.74 -6.20 -0.40
CA CYS A 252 8.56 -5.42 0.81
C CYS A 252 8.24 -6.31 2.02
N TYR A 253 8.72 -5.89 3.20
CA TYR A 253 8.26 -6.38 4.48
C TYR A 253 7.35 -5.34 5.13
N MET A 254 6.14 -5.75 5.55
CA MET A 254 5.17 -4.87 6.19
C MET A 254 4.62 -5.52 7.46
N SER A 255 4.78 -4.84 8.61
CA SER A 255 4.16 -5.25 9.88
C SER A 255 3.68 -4.01 10.62
N VAL A 256 2.37 -3.79 10.62
CA VAL A 256 1.74 -2.54 11.05
C VAL A 256 0.43 -2.79 11.80
N ASN A 257 -0.07 -1.77 12.49
CA ASN A 257 -1.27 -1.92 13.32
C ASN A 257 -2.56 -1.47 12.63
N ASP A 258 -2.54 -1.39 11.30
CA ASP A 258 -3.72 -1.28 10.46
C ASP A 258 -3.50 -2.05 9.14
N ASP A 259 -4.06 -1.64 8.01
CA ASP A 259 -3.95 -2.36 6.75
C ASP A 259 -2.51 -2.31 6.19
N ALA A 260 -2.03 -3.39 5.58
CA ALA A 260 -0.74 -3.39 4.91
C ALA A 260 -0.85 -2.70 3.54
N ILE A 261 -1.77 -3.13 2.69
CA ILE A 261 -2.09 -2.46 1.43
C ILE A 261 -3.56 -2.06 1.48
N ALA A 262 -3.83 -0.76 1.44
CA ALA A 262 -5.18 -0.21 1.41
C ALA A 262 -5.44 0.54 0.10
N LEU A 263 -6.42 0.07 -0.67
CA LEU A 263 -6.84 0.71 -1.92
C LEU A 263 -7.94 1.71 -1.61
N LYS A 264 -7.64 2.98 -1.80
CA LYS A 264 -8.54 4.11 -1.54
C LYS A 264 -9.08 4.68 -2.87
N GLY A 265 -9.78 5.82 -2.86
CA GLY A 265 -10.26 6.42 -4.11
C GLY A 265 -11.42 7.40 -3.93
N GLY A 266 -12.10 7.38 -2.78
CA GLY A 266 -13.20 8.29 -2.50
C GLY A 266 -14.17 7.76 -1.47
N LYS A 267 -14.93 8.67 -0.85
CA LYS A 267 -15.87 8.38 0.25
C LYS A 267 -17.12 9.22 0.14
N GLY A 268 -18.23 8.62 0.51
CA GLY A 268 -19.51 9.28 0.64
C GLY A 268 -20.43 9.06 -0.54
N PRO A 269 -21.70 9.48 -0.40
CA PRO A 269 -22.75 9.13 -1.34
C PRO A 269 -22.55 9.70 -2.75
N TRP A 270 -21.84 10.80 -2.89
CA TRP A 270 -21.56 11.48 -4.15
C TRP A 270 -20.11 11.26 -4.63
N ALA A 271 -19.41 10.26 -4.06
CA ALA A 271 -18.00 10.02 -4.35
C ALA A 271 -17.72 9.67 -5.82
N ASP A 272 -18.68 9.07 -6.52
CA ASP A 272 -18.62 8.74 -7.94
C ASP A 272 -18.75 9.97 -8.89
N GLN A 273 -19.14 11.12 -8.34
CA GLN A 273 -19.32 12.38 -9.09
C GLN A 273 -18.26 13.43 -8.76
N ASP A 274 -17.43 13.20 -7.75
CA ASP A 274 -16.37 14.10 -7.34
C ASP A 274 -15.13 13.89 -8.24
N PRO A 275 -14.67 14.89 -9.00
CA PRO A 275 -13.51 14.79 -9.89
C PRO A 275 -12.18 14.53 -9.17
N ASP A 276 -12.13 14.78 -7.86
CA ASP A 276 -10.97 14.50 -7.05
C ASP A 276 -10.88 13.03 -6.62
N ASN A 277 -11.96 12.30 -6.76
CA ASN A 277 -12.00 10.86 -6.54
C ASN A 277 -11.60 10.10 -7.80
N GLY A 278 -11.23 8.84 -7.62
CA GLY A 278 -10.83 7.99 -8.74
C GLY A 278 -10.65 6.53 -8.36
N GLY A 279 -10.40 5.72 -9.36
CA GLY A 279 -10.13 4.30 -9.20
C GLY A 279 -8.64 3.98 -9.17
N ASN A 280 -8.33 2.82 -8.61
CA ASN A 280 -7.02 2.21 -8.71
C ASN A 280 -7.04 1.16 -9.83
N CYS A 281 -6.05 1.22 -10.73
CA CYS A 281 -5.96 0.32 -11.86
C CYS A 281 -4.55 -0.21 -12.08
N ASP A 282 -4.45 -1.48 -12.51
CA ASP A 282 -3.19 -2.09 -12.92
C ASP A 282 -2.14 -2.06 -11.78
N ILE A 283 -2.43 -2.77 -10.68
CA ILE A 283 -1.58 -2.83 -9.49
C ILE A 283 -1.06 -4.26 -9.31
N ILE A 284 0.24 -4.40 -9.09
CA ILE A 284 0.88 -5.67 -8.77
C ILE A 284 1.58 -5.54 -7.42
N ILE A 285 1.24 -6.45 -6.49
CA ILE A 285 1.90 -6.64 -5.20
C ILE A 285 2.51 -8.03 -5.22
N GLU A 286 3.83 -8.13 -5.17
CA GLU A 286 4.49 -9.42 -5.32
C GLU A 286 5.74 -9.59 -4.47
N ASP A 287 6.06 -10.85 -4.18
CA ASP A 287 7.28 -11.23 -3.46
C ASP A 287 7.41 -10.56 -2.08
N CYS A 288 6.27 -10.22 -1.44
CA CYS A 288 6.20 -9.51 -0.17
C CYS A 288 6.03 -10.46 1.01
N THR A 289 6.45 -9.99 2.19
CA THR A 289 6.18 -10.66 3.46
C THR A 289 5.37 -9.74 4.36
N PHE A 290 4.24 -10.25 4.83
CA PHE A 290 3.34 -9.53 5.71
C PHE A 290 3.40 -10.12 7.11
N GLY A 291 3.88 -9.33 8.08
CA GLY A 291 3.75 -9.62 9.50
C GLY A 291 2.34 -9.28 10.01
N PHE A 292 2.24 -8.80 11.24
CA PHE A 292 0.94 -8.40 11.77
C PHE A 292 0.36 -7.21 10.97
N CYS A 293 -0.88 -7.37 10.49
CA CYS A 293 -1.67 -6.27 9.90
C CYS A 293 -3.18 -6.60 9.99
N HIS A 294 -4.02 -5.58 9.81
CA HIS A 294 -5.48 -5.77 9.82
C HIS A 294 -5.99 -6.37 8.51
N GLY A 295 -5.49 -5.93 7.38
CA GLY A 295 -5.73 -6.48 6.05
C GLY A 295 -4.45 -6.50 5.24
N VAL A 296 -4.16 -7.62 4.57
CA VAL A 296 -3.02 -7.72 3.63
C VAL A 296 -3.34 -6.93 2.37
N LEU A 297 -4.46 -7.24 1.73
CA LEU A 297 -5.04 -6.49 0.63
C LEU A 297 -6.45 -6.05 1.03
N THR A 298 -6.62 -4.76 1.26
CA THR A 298 -7.89 -4.15 1.66
C THR A 298 -8.41 -3.25 0.55
N CYS A 299 -9.62 -3.51 0.05
CA CYS A 299 -10.35 -2.57 -0.79
C CYS A 299 -11.25 -1.72 0.10
N GLY A 300 -10.91 -0.44 0.21
CA GLY A 300 -11.68 0.49 1.05
C GLY A 300 -11.06 0.78 2.43
N SER A 301 -11.87 1.31 3.33
CA SER A 301 -13.30 1.64 3.18
C SER A 301 -13.57 2.82 2.24
N GLU A 302 -12.68 3.77 2.11
CA GLU A 302 -12.77 4.97 1.29
C GLU A 302 -12.31 4.68 -0.14
N SER A 303 -13.03 3.82 -0.86
CA SER A 303 -12.68 3.39 -2.23
C SER A 303 -13.93 3.29 -3.08
N ILE A 304 -13.88 3.79 -4.31
CA ILE A 304 -14.98 3.73 -5.26
C ILE A 304 -14.76 2.69 -6.37
N TYR A 305 -13.51 2.49 -6.81
CA TYR A 305 -13.24 1.60 -7.92
C TYR A 305 -11.84 0.99 -7.84
N ASN A 306 -11.75 -0.34 -7.99
CA ASN A 306 -10.49 -1.07 -8.11
C ASN A 306 -10.58 -2.06 -9.27
N HIS A 307 -9.56 -2.09 -10.13
CA HIS A 307 -9.54 -2.89 -11.34
C HIS A 307 -8.13 -3.40 -11.68
N ASN A 308 -8.00 -4.67 -12.03
CA ASN A 308 -6.71 -5.30 -12.31
C ASN A 308 -5.72 -5.25 -11.15
N ILE A 309 -6.06 -5.90 -10.05
CA ILE A 309 -5.22 -5.98 -8.86
C ILE A 309 -4.66 -7.39 -8.75
N ILE A 310 -3.36 -7.54 -8.66
CA ILE A 310 -2.67 -8.82 -8.46
C ILE A 310 -1.90 -8.78 -7.15
N LEU A 311 -2.18 -9.74 -6.26
CA LEU A 311 -1.38 -10.04 -5.07
C LEU A 311 -0.82 -11.45 -5.24
N ARG A 312 0.50 -11.58 -5.35
CA ARG A 312 1.09 -12.89 -5.66
C ARG A 312 2.44 -13.18 -4.99
N ARG A 313 2.74 -14.47 -4.80
CA ARG A 313 4.02 -14.97 -4.26
C ARG A 313 4.38 -14.33 -2.92
N CYS A 314 3.40 -14.28 -2.01
CA CYS A 314 3.58 -13.60 -0.73
C CYS A 314 3.51 -14.57 0.46
N ASN A 315 4.20 -14.19 1.53
CA ASN A 315 4.19 -14.90 2.80
C ASN A 315 3.42 -14.11 3.87
N LEU A 316 2.62 -14.81 4.66
CA LEU A 316 1.83 -14.21 5.73
C LEU A 316 2.30 -14.74 7.10
N ASP A 317 2.50 -13.83 8.04
CA ASP A 317 2.79 -14.13 9.43
C ASP A 317 1.88 -13.32 10.35
N GLN A 318 0.83 -13.98 10.89
CA GLN A 318 -0.14 -13.41 11.84
C GLN A 318 -1.01 -12.25 11.30
N ALA A 319 -1.23 -12.14 9.98
CA ALA A 319 -2.16 -11.18 9.43
C ALA A 319 -3.61 -11.47 9.87
N LYS A 320 -4.44 -10.42 10.02
CA LYS A 320 -5.84 -10.65 10.39
C LYS A 320 -6.70 -11.05 9.19
N ARG A 321 -6.51 -10.47 8.01
CA ARG A 321 -7.28 -10.78 6.81
C ARG A 321 -6.38 -10.78 5.59
N LEU A 322 -6.52 -11.78 4.71
CA LEU A 322 -5.77 -11.80 3.45
C LEU A 322 -6.44 -10.88 2.42
N LEU A 323 -7.70 -11.12 2.09
CA LEU A 323 -8.50 -10.25 1.23
C LEU A 323 -9.66 -9.66 2.03
N TRP A 324 -9.69 -8.34 2.10
CA TRP A 324 -10.74 -7.62 2.81
C TRP A 324 -11.44 -6.61 1.89
N LEU A 325 -12.72 -6.86 1.64
CA LEU A 325 -13.57 -5.93 0.90
C LEU A 325 -14.48 -5.19 1.89
N LYS A 326 -14.17 -3.92 2.16
CA LYS A 326 -14.95 -3.06 3.05
C LYS A 326 -16.07 -2.39 2.24
N MET A 327 -17.26 -3.00 2.26
CA MET A 327 -18.40 -2.52 1.46
C MET A 327 -19.21 -1.49 2.21
N ARG A 328 -19.05 -0.21 1.87
CA ARG A 328 -19.75 0.91 2.54
C ARG A 328 -21.17 1.10 2.00
N PRO A 329 -22.17 1.30 2.87
CA PRO A 329 -23.53 1.58 2.42
C PRO A 329 -23.71 3.00 1.84
N ASP A 330 -22.79 3.92 2.16
CA ASP A 330 -22.86 5.33 1.74
C ASP A 330 -21.87 5.68 0.60
N THR A 331 -21.26 4.69 -0.04
CA THR A 331 -20.27 4.96 -1.07
C THR A 331 -20.50 4.00 -2.25
N PRO A 332 -20.68 4.49 -3.48
CA PRO A 332 -20.74 3.64 -4.66
C PRO A 332 -19.40 2.93 -4.89
N GLN A 333 -19.39 1.60 -4.84
CA GLN A 333 -18.15 0.83 -4.91
C GLN A 333 -18.19 -0.25 -5.98
N GLN A 334 -17.10 -0.39 -6.72
CA GLN A 334 -16.92 -1.45 -7.70
C GLN A 334 -15.50 -2.03 -7.60
N TYR A 335 -15.38 -3.30 -7.21
CA TYR A 335 -14.10 -4.02 -7.11
C TYR A 335 -14.12 -5.18 -8.07
N LYS A 336 -13.27 -5.12 -9.12
CA LYS A 336 -13.29 -6.08 -10.22
C LYS A 336 -11.90 -6.54 -10.62
N TYR A 337 -11.83 -7.79 -11.11
CA TYR A 337 -10.60 -8.35 -11.66
C TYR A 337 -9.45 -8.34 -10.65
N ILE A 338 -9.66 -9.01 -9.52
CA ILE A 338 -8.68 -9.18 -8.46
C ILE A 338 -8.16 -10.61 -8.48
N LEU A 339 -6.85 -10.79 -8.55
CA LEU A 339 -6.18 -12.06 -8.47
C LEU A 339 -5.32 -12.13 -7.21
N VAL A 340 -5.56 -13.14 -6.39
CA VAL A 340 -4.73 -13.49 -5.22
C VAL A 340 -4.17 -14.88 -5.47
N GLU A 341 -2.85 -15.00 -5.63
CA GLU A 341 -2.25 -16.28 -5.99
C GLU A 341 -0.90 -16.55 -5.33
N ASP A 342 -0.57 -17.84 -5.19
CA ASP A 342 0.70 -18.30 -4.62
C ASP A 342 0.96 -17.69 -3.24
N ILE A 343 0.00 -17.80 -2.34
CA ILE A 343 0.06 -17.26 -0.98
C ILE A 343 0.21 -18.41 0.01
N LYS A 344 1.08 -18.21 1.01
CA LYS A 344 1.27 -19.18 2.10
C LYS A 344 1.46 -18.50 3.45
N GLY A 345 1.14 -19.22 4.52
CA GLY A 345 1.37 -18.78 5.89
C GLY A 345 0.12 -18.79 6.76
N ASN A 346 0.03 -17.82 7.68
CA ASN A 346 -1.00 -17.79 8.72
C ASN A 346 -1.84 -16.52 8.64
N VAL A 347 -3.15 -16.66 8.73
CA VAL A 347 -4.07 -15.52 8.69
C VAL A 347 -5.31 -15.82 9.56
N ARG A 348 -5.91 -14.82 10.18
CA ARG A 348 -7.15 -15.03 10.91
C ARG A 348 -8.33 -15.33 9.99
N ASN A 349 -8.52 -14.52 8.93
CA ASN A 349 -9.55 -14.73 7.91
C ASN A 349 -8.94 -14.72 6.53
N CYS A 350 -9.21 -15.73 5.69
CA CYS A 350 -8.71 -15.74 4.33
C CYS A 350 -9.46 -14.72 3.47
N ILE A 351 -10.79 -14.80 3.37
CA ILE A 351 -11.61 -13.78 2.72
C ILE A 351 -12.61 -13.19 3.71
N PHE A 352 -12.69 -11.87 3.77
CA PHE A 352 -13.62 -11.15 4.62
C PHE A 352 -14.37 -10.07 3.83
N ILE A 353 -15.70 -10.20 3.76
CA ILE A 353 -16.58 -9.24 3.07
C ILE A 353 -17.78 -8.99 3.97
N ALA A 354 -17.96 -7.74 4.39
CA ALA A 354 -19.09 -7.34 5.22
C ALA A 354 -19.43 -5.87 4.99
N PRO A 355 -20.67 -5.45 5.31
CA PRO A 355 -21.02 -4.04 5.32
C PRO A 355 -20.12 -3.26 6.27
N TRP A 356 -19.49 -2.19 5.77
CA TRP A 356 -18.68 -1.30 6.58
C TRP A 356 -19.50 -0.08 6.99
N THR A 357 -20.03 -0.09 8.20
CA THR A 357 -20.98 0.91 8.70
C THR A 357 -20.36 1.97 9.61
N GLN A 358 -19.04 1.92 9.82
CA GLN A 358 -18.36 2.89 10.66
C GLN A 358 -18.36 4.28 10.00
N PHE A 359 -18.94 5.28 10.69
CA PHE A 359 -18.99 6.68 10.25
C PHE A 359 -19.56 6.85 8.83
N TYR A 360 -20.60 6.09 8.48
CA TYR A 360 -21.30 6.27 7.22
C TYR A 360 -22.38 7.35 7.32
N ASP A 361 -22.58 8.09 6.22
CA ASP A 361 -23.59 9.12 6.11
C ASP A 361 -24.08 9.21 4.66
N LEU A 362 -25.36 8.96 4.46
CA LEU A 362 -26.02 9.01 3.14
C LEU A 362 -26.24 10.44 2.63
N LYS A 363 -26.11 11.46 3.48
CA LYS A 363 -26.33 12.87 3.12
C LYS A 363 -27.59 13.05 2.25
N ASP A 364 -28.67 12.40 2.66
CA ASP A 364 -29.98 12.39 2.01
C ASP A 364 -30.03 11.80 0.56
N ARG A 365 -28.96 11.18 0.08
CA ARG A 365 -29.00 10.45 -1.21
C ARG A 365 -29.89 9.21 -1.10
N LYS A 366 -31.04 9.22 -1.82
CA LYS A 366 -32.04 8.15 -1.78
C LYS A 366 -31.80 7.08 -2.84
N ASP A 367 -31.10 7.40 -3.91
CA ASP A 367 -30.82 6.57 -5.08
C ASP A 367 -29.41 5.99 -5.07
N MET A 368 -28.92 5.54 -3.93
CA MET A 368 -27.60 4.91 -3.84
C MET A 368 -27.48 3.71 -4.77
N PRO A 369 -26.51 3.70 -5.68
CA PRO A 369 -26.27 2.54 -6.53
C PRO A 369 -25.83 1.34 -5.70
N VAL A 370 -26.23 0.15 -6.12
CA VAL A 370 -25.76 -1.10 -5.52
C VAL A 370 -24.28 -1.28 -5.83
N SER A 371 -23.47 -1.52 -4.82
CA SER A 371 -22.05 -1.81 -4.97
C SER A 371 -21.81 -3.24 -5.51
N TYR A 372 -20.69 -3.44 -6.21
CA TYR A 372 -20.36 -4.73 -6.83
C TYR A 372 -18.94 -5.15 -6.51
N SER A 373 -18.74 -6.46 -6.26
CA SER A 373 -17.42 -7.08 -6.31
C SER A 373 -17.50 -8.33 -7.20
N SER A 374 -16.67 -8.38 -8.25
CA SER A 374 -16.78 -9.44 -9.25
C SER A 374 -15.44 -9.78 -9.91
N TYR A 375 -15.38 -10.99 -10.53
CA TYR A 375 -14.19 -11.52 -11.18
C TYR A 375 -12.99 -11.56 -10.20
N ILE A 376 -13.20 -12.18 -9.02
CA ILE A 376 -12.18 -12.35 -8.01
C ILE A 376 -11.70 -13.79 -8.04
N THR A 377 -10.41 -13.99 -8.28
CA THR A 377 -9.79 -15.30 -8.31
C THR A 377 -8.81 -15.45 -7.17
N MET A 378 -8.94 -16.54 -6.42
CA MET A 378 -7.96 -16.98 -5.43
C MET A 378 -7.44 -18.35 -5.88
N ARG A 379 -6.12 -18.48 -6.08
CA ARG A 379 -5.54 -19.75 -6.53
C ARG A 379 -4.19 -20.06 -5.90
N ASN A 380 -3.86 -21.34 -5.78
CA ASN A 380 -2.59 -21.79 -5.18
C ASN A 380 -2.39 -21.20 -3.78
N ILE A 381 -3.38 -21.30 -2.91
CA ILE A 381 -3.36 -20.74 -1.56
C ILE A 381 -3.13 -21.85 -0.54
N HIS A 382 -2.09 -21.70 0.30
CA HIS A 382 -1.76 -22.62 1.39
C HIS A 382 -1.77 -21.87 2.71
N LEU A 383 -2.86 -21.96 3.47
CA LEU A 383 -3.03 -21.15 4.68
C LEU A 383 -3.56 -21.95 5.87
N ASP A 384 -3.00 -21.65 7.04
CA ASP A 384 -3.63 -21.89 8.32
C ASP A 384 -4.46 -20.68 8.73
N CYS A 385 -5.73 -20.86 9.09
CA CYS A 385 -6.59 -19.74 9.43
C CYS A 385 -7.63 -20.08 10.53
N ASP A 386 -8.22 -19.05 11.14
CA ASP A 386 -9.38 -19.24 12.01
C ASP A 386 -10.64 -19.50 11.16
N SER A 387 -10.80 -18.77 10.06
CA SER A 387 -11.93 -18.91 9.13
C SER A 387 -11.51 -18.64 7.70
N PHE A 388 -11.91 -19.52 6.77
CA PHE A 388 -11.67 -19.33 5.35
C PHE A 388 -12.62 -18.29 4.75
N PHE A 389 -13.93 -18.49 4.94
CA PHE A 389 -14.99 -17.74 4.28
C PHE A 389 -15.81 -16.96 5.30
N ALA A 390 -15.48 -15.68 5.49
CA ALA A 390 -16.21 -14.76 6.35
C ALA A 390 -16.91 -13.71 5.50
N VAL A 391 -17.93 -14.13 4.75
CA VAL A 391 -18.68 -13.31 3.80
C VAL A 391 -20.11 -13.19 4.27
N GLU A 392 -20.58 -11.96 4.43
CA GLU A 392 -21.94 -11.64 4.85
C GLU A 392 -22.82 -11.31 3.63
N LYS A 393 -24.06 -11.79 3.63
CA LYS A 393 -25.06 -11.41 2.64
C LYS A 393 -25.58 -10.00 2.94
N SER A 394 -25.68 -9.16 1.92
CA SER A 394 -26.22 -7.82 2.08
C SER A 394 -27.06 -7.42 0.85
N LYS A 395 -28.05 -6.54 1.08
CA LYS A 395 -28.78 -5.89 -0.02
C LYS A 395 -28.02 -4.71 -0.62
N GLN A 396 -26.93 -4.26 0.02
CA GLN A 396 -26.17 -3.09 -0.37
C GLN A 396 -25.08 -3.40 -1.41
N TYR A 397 -24.74 -4.67 -1.59
CA TYR A 397 -23.77 -5.08 -2.58
C TYR A 397 -24.14 -6.44 -3.21
N LYS A 398 -23.59 -6.68 -4.40
CA LYS A 398 -23.67 -7.95 -5.11
C LYS A 398 -22.27 -8.50 -5.32
N LEU A 399 -22.13 -9.81 -5.13
CA LEU A 399 -20.90 -10.56 -5.35
C LEU A 399 -21.13 -11.55 -6.49
N SER A 400 -20.23 -11.59 -7.50
CA SER A 400 -20.39 -12.51 -8.63
C SER A 400 -19.06 -12.91 -9.26
N ASN A 401 -19.06 -14.08 -9.93
CA ASN A 401 -17.89 -14.58 -10.68
C ASN A 401 -16.62 -14.70 -9.81
N PHE A 402 -16.75 -15.35 -8.64
CA PHE A 402 -15.59 -15.70 -7.84
C PHE A 402 -15.08 -17.08 -8.26
N CYS A 403 -13.76 -17.25 -8.28
CA CYS A 403 -13.11 -18.52 -8.58
C CYS A 403 -12.11 -18.88 -7.48
N PHE A 404 -12.30 -20.05 -6.88
CA PHE A 404 -11.37 -20.68 -5.94
C PHE A 404 -10.71 -21.88 -6.64
N ASP A 405 -9.41 -21.85 -6.84
CA ASP A 405 -8.68 -22.86 -7.60
C ASP A 405 -7.43 -23.32 -6.82
N ASN A 406 -7.33 -24.62 -6.52
CA ASN A 406 -6.18 -25.21 -5.83
C ASN A 406 -5.88 -24.55 -4.47
N LEU A 407 -6.86 -24.62 -3.56
CA LEU A 407 -6.71 -24.07 -2.21
C LEU A 407 -6.48 -25.22 -1.22
N THR A 408 -5.47 -25.06 -0.36
CA THR A 408 -5.21 -25.92 0.81
C THR A 408 -5.36 -25.08 2.06
N ILE A 409 -6.44 -25.28 2.78
CA ILE A 409 -6.82 -24.45 3.93
C ILE A 409 -6.94 -25.33 5.18
N THR A 410 -6.18 -25.02 6.22
CA THR A 410 -6.36 -25.57 7.57
C THR A 410 -7.11 -24.55 8.40
N ALA A 411 -8.39 -24.81 8.70
CA ALA A 411 -9.23 -23.86 9.41
C ALA A 411 -9.59 -24.37 10.82
N LYS A 412 -9.64 -23.45 11.80
CA LYS A 412 -10.12 -23.77 13.17
C LYS A 412 -11.64 -23.88 13.25
N LYS A 413 -12.36 -23.16 12.37
CA LYS A 413 -13.82 -23.18 12.28
C LYS A 413 -14.25 -23.95 11.05
N ASP A 414 -15.45 -24.53 11.11
CA ASP A 414 -16.06 -25.16 9.94
C ASP A 414 -16.03 -24.24 8.73
N VAL A 415 -15.54 -24.77 7.62
CA VAL A 415 -15.56 -24.06 6.35
C VAL A 415 -16.93 -24.27 5.73
N LYS A 416 -17.82 -23.32 5.96
CA LYS A 416 -19.10 -23.24 5.27
C LYS A 416 -19.02 -22.16 4.22
N ILE A 417 -19.02 -22.55 2.96
CA ILE A 417 -19.17 -21.61 1.84
C ILE A 417 -20.67 -21.58 1.52
N ASP A 418 -21.31 -20.46 1.78
CA ASP A 418 -22.69 -20.27 1.33
C ASP A 418 -22.65 -19.83 -0.15
N GLU A 419 -22.86 -20.81 -1.04
CA GLU A 419 -22.84 -20.59 -2.49
C GLU A 419 -23.93 -19.62 -2.94
N ASN A 420 -24.98 -19.38 -2.12
CA ASN A 420 -26.04 -18.44 -2.47
C ASN A 420 -25.68 -16.95 -2.21
N ILE A 421 -24.51 -16.68 -1.65
CA ILE A 421 -24.04 -15.30 -1.44
C ILE A 421 -23.33 -14.76 -2.68
N ILE A 422 -22.71 -15.64 -3.47
CA ILE A 422 -21.91 -15.27 -4.64
C ILE A 422 -22.52 -15.88 -5.89
N ASP A 423 -22.99 -15.04 -6.79
CA ASP A 423 -23.50 -15.51 -8.10
C ASP A 423 -22.34 -16.05 -8.95
N ALA A 424 -22.52 -17.22 -9.58
CA ALA A 424 -21.49 -17.86 -10.41
C ALA A 424 -20.16 -18.08 -9.67
N LEU A 425 -20.22 -18.66 -8.47
CA LEU A 425 -19.05 -19.16 -7.76
C LEU A 425 -18.52 -20.42 -8.45
N VAL A 426 -17.22 -20.44 -8.74
CA VAL A 426 -16.54 -21.60 -9.35
C VAL A 426 -15.48 -22.12 -8.37
N MET A 427 -15.52 -23.43 -8.10
CA MET A 427 -14.46 -24.13 -7.38
C MET A 427 -13.79 -25.14 -8.30
N ARG A 428 -12.47 -25.05 -8.47
CA ARG A 428 -11.67 -25.93 -9.33
C ARG A 428 -10.57 -26.60 -8.52
N LYS A 429 -10.25 -27.87 -8.92
CA LYS A 429 -9.28 -28.74 -8.22
C LYS A 429 -9.64 -28.92 -6.74
N ALA A 430 -8.98 -29.83 -6.05
CA ALA A 430 -9.33 -30.12 -4.67
C ALA A 430 -9.11 -28.92 -3.76
N VAL A 431 -10.19 -28.35 -3.24
CA VAL A 431 -10.13 -27.47 -2.07
C VAL A 431 -10.15 -28.41 -0.86
N SER A 432 -8.97 -28.69 -0.28
CA SER A 432 -8.89 -29.55 0.89
C SER A 432 -9.02 -28.71 2.16
N TYR A 433 -9.94 -29.11 3.02
CA TYR A 433 -10.15 -28.50 4.32
C TYR A 433 -9.80 -29.50 5.40
N THR A 434 -8.95 -29.13 6.34
CA THR A 434 -8.68 -29.89 7.54
C THR A 434 -9.10 -29.11 8.76
N HIS A 435 -9.84 -29.75 9.68
CA HIS A 435 -10.12 -29.21 11.01
C HIS A 435 -8.91 -29.43 11.92
N LEU A 436 -8.39 -28.37 12.51
CA LEU A 436 -7.58 -28.49 13.72
C LEU A 436 -8.55 -28.82 14.86
N ARG A 437 -8.63 -30.10 15.26
CA ARG A 437 -9.27 -30.47 16.55
C ARG A 437 -8.43 -29.79 17.64
N ALA A 438 -9.08 -29.01 18.50
CA ALA A 438 -8.47 -28.57 19.75
C ALA A 438 -8.17 -29.81 20.59
N HIS A 439 -6.89 -30.01 20.90
CA HIS A 439 -6.46 -30.93 21.93
C HIS A 439 -6.45 -30.22 23.28
#